data_7950a2415211981b061fb4f2112e2764
#
_entry.id   7950a2415211981b061fb4f2112e2764
#
_cell.length_a   1.000
_cell.length_b   1.000
_cell.length_c   1.000
_cell.angle_alpha   90.00
_cell.angle_beta   90.00
_cell.angle_gamma   90.00
#
_symmetry.space_group_name_H-M   'P 1'
#
loop_
_entity.id
_entity.type
_entity.pdbx_description
1 polymer ?
#
loop_
_entity_poly.entity_id
_entity_poly.type
_entity_poly.pdbx_seq_one_letter_code
_entity_poly.pdbx_strand_id
1 'polypeptide(L)'
;MSNKTTTSILEYAEVHRDFSMDDLFAYLHEKVGISKSSLSWYLFKLVNENALVRTGRGMYAKVMKQSFVPKLIGEVREIYDSLLVNFPFAKFCVYQGDIIATLQHHLSSNRVVYVETDRDSAETVFNFLKDGNRDVYLRPDKDMIYRYVDMDSRVFFVKNLVSEAPLQKVSDVPMPTLEKLLVDILRDADFFYLQGSESEHIFENAFNLYAVNRNRLFRYAGRRKAKEEILSILENLNIKSVSYTHLRAHETGRN
;
A
#
# COMPACT_ATOMS: atom_id res chain seq x y z
N MET A 1 14.57 -12.93 -21.53
CA MET A 1 13.44 -13.90 -21.53
C MET A 1 12.27 -13.47 -20.61
N SER A 2 12.50 -12.90 -19.45
CA SER A 2 11.44 -12.49 -18.47
C SER A 2 10.36 -11.55 -19.04
N ASN A 3 10.71 -10.61 -19.91
CA ASN A 3 9.76 -9.60 -20.41
C ASN A 3 8.75 -10.17 -21.42
N LYS A 4 9.16 -11.09 -22.29
CA LYS A 4 8.27 -11.68 -23.32
C LYS A 4 7.15 -12.52 -22.71
N THR A 5 7.44 -13.35 -21.69
CA THR A 5 6.44 -14.19 -21.03
C THR A 5 5.41 -13.35 -20.30
N THR A 6 5.84 -12.32 -19.57
CA THR A 6 4.93 -11.37 -18.90
C THR A 6 4.01 -10.68 -19.90
N THR A 7 4.55 -10.19 -21.02
CA THR A 7 3.77 -9.56 -22.08
C THR A 7 2.72 -10.52 -22.65
N SER A 8 3.11 -11.78 -22.95
CA SER A 8 2.17 -12.77 -23.49
C SER A 8 1.07 -13.16 -22.51
N ILE A 9 1.34 -13.19 -21.20
CA ILE A 9 0.31 -13.40 -20.17
C ILE A 9 -0.70 -12.24 -20.15
N LEU A 10 -0.21 -11.01 -20.19
CA LEU A 10 -1.06 -9.80 -20.17
C LEU A 10 -1.87 -9.65 -21.46
N GLU A 11 -1.29 -9.97 -22.63
CA GLU A 11 -2.01 -10.03 -23.92
C GLU A 11 -3.15 -11.05 -23.86
N TYR A 12 -2.89 -12.25 -23.31
CA TYR A 12 -3.94 -13.26 -23.12
C TYR A 12 -5.05 -12.75 -22.20
N ALA A 13 -4.69 -12.13 -21.07
CA ALA A 13 -5.61 -11.57 -20.11
C ALA A 13 -6.40 -10.35 -20.65
N GLU A 14 -5.93 -9.68 -21.69
CA GLU A 14 -6.64 -8.59 -22.38
C GLU A 14 -7.85 -9.12 -23.15
N VAL A 15 -7.67 -10.27 -23.80
CA VAL A 15 -8.70 -10.89 -24.65
C VAL A 15 -9.71 -11.69 -23.82
N HIS A 16 -9.24 -12.29 -22.72
CA HIS A 16 -10.05 -13.17 -21.87
C HIS A 16 -10.34 -12.46 -20.54
N ARG A 17 -11.61 -12.10 -20.30
CA ARG A 17 -12.01 -11.38 -19.07
C ARG A 17 -11.68 -12.14 -17.79
N ASP A 18 -12.02 -13.46 -17.79
CA ASP A 18 -11.66 -14.44 -16.77
C ASP A 18 -11.05 -15.65 -17.46
N PHE A 19 -9.96 -16.18 -16.92
CA PHE A 19 -9.29 -17.34 -17.49
C PHE A 19 -8.72 -18.24 -16.40
N SER A 20 -8.66 -19.55 -16.72
CA SER A 20 -8.03 -20.52 -15.83
C SER A 20 -6.52 -20.57 -16.04
N MET A 21 -5.80 -21.01 -15.00
CA MET A 21 -4.37 -21.28 -15.11
C MET A 21 -4.08 -22.37 -16.16
N ASP A 22 -4.96 -23.35 -16.32
CA ASP A 22 -4.77 -24.45 -17.27
C ASP A 22 -4.96 -23.98 -18.71
N ASP A 23 -5.95 -23.13 -19.01
CA ASP A 23 -6.13 -22.52 -20.33
C ASP A 23 -4.94 -21.64 -20.72
N LEU A 24 -4.50 -20.80 -19.79
CA LEU A 24 -3.32 -19.96 -19.99
C LEU A 24 -2.05 -20.80 -20.19
N PHE A 25 -1.93 -21.91 -19.43
CA PHE A 25 -0.80 -22.84 -19.58
C PHE A 25 -0.79 -23.48 -20.96
N ALA A 26 -1.91 -23.99 -21.44
CA ALA A 26 -2.02 -24.58 -22.78
C ALA A 26 -1.57 -23.59 -23.85
N TYR A 27 -2.09 -22.34 -23.80
CA TYR A 27 -1.71 -21.28 -24.74
C TYR A 27 -0.22 -20.93 -24.70
N LEU A 28 0.37 -20.78 -23.51
CA LEU A 28 1.78 -20.37 -23.37
C LEU A 28 2.77 -21.52 -23.57
N HIS A 29 2.37 -22.76 -23.29
CA HIS A 29 3.22 -23.93 -23.50
C HIS A 29 3.56 -24.10 -24.99
N GLU A 30 2.58 -23.93 -25.86
CA GLU A 30 2.76 -23.97 -27.29
C GLU A 30 3.58 -22.78 -27.82
N LYS A 31 3.35 -21.57 -27.27
CA LYS A 31 3.94 -20.31 -27.77
C LYS A 31 5.37 -20.06 -27.28
N VAL A 32 5.68 -20.40 -26.03
CA VAL A 32 6.95 -20.05 -25.36
C VAL A 32 7.58 -21.19 -24.55
N GLY A 33 7.01 -22.37 -24.52
CA GLY A 33 7.55 -23.55 -23.85
C GLY A 33 7.64 -23.44 -22.33
N ILE A 34 6.71 -22.72 -21.70
CA ILE A 34 6.73 -22.47 -20.24
C ILE A 34 6.34 -23.73 -19.45
N SER A 35 6.95 -23.91 -18.26
CA SER A 35 6.50 -24.95 -17.31
C SER A 35 5.38 -24.45 -16.39
N LYS A 36 4.56 -25.37 -15.84
CA LYS A 36 3.50 -24.99 -14.87
C LYS A 36 4.04 -24.28 -13.63
N SER A 37 5.20 -24.67 -13.14
CA SER A 37 5.84 -24.04 -11.98
C SER A 37 6.28 -22.61 -12.30
N SER A 38 6.88 -22.40 -13.47
CA SER A 38 7.25 -21.04 -13.92
C SER A 38 6.01 -20.17 -14.12
N LEU A 39 4.94 -20.71 -14.73
CA LEU A 39 3.68 -19.98 -14.89
C LEU A 39 3.07 -19.58 -13.55
N SER A 40 3.06 -20.47 -12.55
CA SER A 40 2.61 -20.15 -11.19
C SER A 40 3.37 -18.99 -10.58
N TRP A 41 4.70 -18.95 -10.78
CA TRP A 41 5.53 -17.86 -10.31
C TRP A 41 5.19 -16.52 -11.01
N TYR A 42 5.01 -16.52 -12.33
CA TYR A 42 4.59 -15.32 -13.08
C TYR A 42 3.21 -14.83 -12.65
N LEU A 43 2.23 -15.72 -12.47
CA LEU A 43 0.91 -15.37 -11.99
C LEU A 43 0.95 -14.77 -10.59
N PHE A 44 1.72 -15.37 -9.68
CA PHE A 44 1.94 -14.83 -8.35
C PHE A 44 2.55 -13.42 -8.40
N LYS A 45 3.57 -13.23 -9.23
CA LYS A 45 4.22 -11.94 -9.45
C LYS A 45 3.22 -10.90 -9.96
N LEU A 46 2.46 -11.21 -11.02
CA LEU A 46 1.50 -10.28 -11.63
C LEU A 46 0.33 -9.94 -10.71
N VAL A 47 -0.09 -10.87 -9.86
CA VAL A 47 -1.09 -10.58 -8.81
C VAL A 47 -0.51 -9.65 -7.75
N ASN A 48 0.75 -9.82 -7.35
CA ASN A 48 1.41 -8.91 -6.41
C ASN A 48 1.69 -7.52 -7.00
N GLU A 49 1.86 -7.43 -8.31
CA GLU A 49 2.02 -6.17 -9.06
C GLU A 49 0.67 -5.51 -9.41
N ASN A 50 -0.46 -6.08 -8.97
CA ASN A 50 -1.82 -5.62 -9.31
C ASN A 50 -2.14 -5.61 -10.82
N ALA A 51 -1.41 -6.35 -11.63
CA ALA A 51 -1.70 -6.51 -13.05
C ALA A 51 -2.80 -7.55 -13.31
N LEU A 52 -2.85 -8.58 -12.47
CA LEU A 52 -3.89 -9.60 -12.44
C LEU A 52 -4.56 -9.67 -11.07
N VAL A 53 -5.80 -10.11 -11.03
CA VAL A 53 -6.53 -10.47 -9.81
C VAL A 53 -6.90 -11.95 -9.87
N ARG A 54 -6.81 -12.62 -8.72
CA ARG A 54 -7.30 -14.00 -8.59
C ARG A 54 -8.78 -13.97 -8.27
N THR A 55 -9.62 -14.42 -9.19
CA THR A 55 -11.09 -14.42 -9.06
C THR A 55 -11.64 -15.69 -8.43
N GLY A 56 -10.84 -16.79 -8.39
CA GLY A 56 -11.21 -18.05 -7.80
C GLY A 56 -10.02 -19.00 -7.69
N ARG A 57 -10.28 -20.29 -7.34
CA ARG A 57 -9.24 -21.32 -7.31
C ARG A 57 -8.74 -21.60 -8.74
N GLY A 58 -7.49 -21.18 -9.02
CA GLY A 58 -6.89 -21.32 -10.36
C GLY A 58 -7.47 -20.39 -11.42
N MET A 59 -8.33 -19.43 -11.03
CA MET A 59 -8.95 -18.45 -11.92
C MET A 59 -8.34 -17.08 -11.75
N TYR A 60 -8.15 -16.37 -12.84
CA TYR A 60 -7.51 -15.05 -12.89
C TYR A 60 -8.24 -14.14 -13.87
N ALA A 61 -8.14 -12.83 -13.64
CA ALA A 61 -8.62 -11.79 -14.54
C ALA A 61 -7.63 -10.64 -14.62
N LYS A 62 -7.66 -9.89 -15.72
CA LYS A 62 -6.90 -8.64 -15.82
C LYS A 62 -7.51 -7.58 -14.91
N VAL A 63 -6.66 -6.88 -14.18
CA VAL A 63 -7.10 -5.73 -13.40
C VAL A 63 -7.37 -4.56 -14.35
N MET A 64 -8.61 -4.10 -14.39
CA MET A 64 -9.05 -2.98 -15.25
C MET A 64 -8.86 -1.62 -14.57
N LYS A 65 -8.54 -1.60 -13.26
CA LYS A 65 -8.33 -0.38 -12.49
C LYS A 65 -6.88 0.08 -12.55
N GLN A 66 -6.70 1.39 -12.43
CA GLN A 66 -5.36 1.96 -12.39
C GLN A 66 -4.59 1.55 -11.12
N SER A 67 -3.27 1.43 -11.24
CA SER A 67 -2.41 1.30 -10.06
C SER A 67 -2.29 2.67 -9.38
N PHE A 68 -2.38 2.68 -8.06
CA PHE A 68 -2.11 3.88 -7.29
C PHE A 68 -0.61 4.20 -7.31
N VAL A 69 -0.26 5.38 -7.78
CA VAL A 69 1.10 5.91 -7.74
C VAL A 69 1.06 7.26 -7.05
N PRO A 70 1.64 7.40 -5.84
CA PRO A 70 1.67 8.68 -5.15
C PRO A 70 2.50 9.71 -5.92
N LYS A 71 2.07 10.96 -5.87
CA LYS A 71 2.81 12.05 -6.49
C LYS A 71 4.09 12.35 -5.68
N LEU A 72 5.24 12.21 -6.32
CA LEU A 72 6.51 12.64 -5.75
C LEU A 72 6.69 14.14 -6.01
N ILE A 73 6.75 14.94 -4.95
CA ILE A 73 7.05 16.36 -5.02
C ILE A 73 8.54 16.61 -4.79
N GLY A 74 9.06 17.75 -5.29
CA GLY A 74 10.49 18.09 -5.20
C GLY A 74 11.02 18.07 -3.76
N GLU A 75 10.26 18.61 -2.82
CA GLU A 75 10.64 18.65 -1.40
C GLU A 75 10.84 17.24 -0.80
N VAL A 76 9.93 16.30 -1.08
CA VAL A 76 10.04 14.91 -0.60
C VAL A 76 11.31 14.27 -1.16
N ARG A 77 11.63 14.53 -2.43
CA ARG A 77 12.86 14.07 -3.07
C ARG A 77 14.11 14.64 -2.37
N GLU A 78 14.18 15.96 -2.17
CA GLU A 78 15.31 16.63 -1.54
C GLU A 78 15.55 16.11 -0.12
N ILE A 79 14.49 15.92 0.66
CA ILE A 79 14.57 15.35 2.02
C ILE A 79 15.09 13.93 1.97
N TYR A 80 14.54 13.08 1.09
CA TYR A 80 14.98 11.70 0.95
C TYR A 80 16.46 11.60 0.57
N ASP A 81 16.90 12.39 -0.43
CA ASP A 81 18.29 12.41 -0.88
C ASP A 81 19.24 12.87 0.26
N SER A 82 18.85 13.89 1.02
CA SER A 82 19.59 14.35 2.21
C SER A 82 19.67 13.28 3.29
N LEU A 83 18.57 12.58 3.56
CA LEU A 83 18.54 11.49 4.54
C LEU A 83 19.41 10.30 4.10
N LEU A 84 19.38 9.95 2.82
CA LEU A 84 20.18 8.85 2.28
C LEU A 84 21.69 9.11 2.38
N VAL A 85 22.12 10.36 2.16
CA VAL A 85 23.52 10.77 2.31
C VAL A 85 23.99 10.68 3.76
N ASN A 86 23.17 11.13 4.71
CA ASN A 86 23.54 11.16 6.12
C ASN A 86 23.31 9.84 6.87
N PHE A 87 22.36 9.03 6.40
CA PHE A 87 21.96 7.75 7.03
C PHE A 87 21.86 6.62 5.98
N PRO A 88 22.99 6.22 5.35
CA PRO A 88 22.97 5.30 4.19
C PRO A 88 22.50 3.88 4.52
N PHE A 89 22.47 3.49 5.80
CA PHE A 89 22.04 2.17 6.25
C PHE A 89 20.62 2.15 6.82
N ALA A 90 19.99 3.31 7.03
CA ALA A 90 18.63 3.39 7.51
C ALA A 90 17.62 3.20 6.37
N LYS A 91 16.49 2.60 6.72
CA LYS A 91 15.35 2.49 5.78
C LYS A 91 14.46 3.70 5.93
N PHE A 92 13.97 4.19 4.80
CA PHE A 92 13.06 5.33 4.79
C PHE A 92 11.81 5.03 3.99
N CYS A 93 10.71 5.67 4.41
CA CYS A 93 9.53 5.93 3.60
C CYS A 93 9.19 7.40 3.79
N VAL A 94 9.25 8.18 2.70
CA VAL A 94 9.06 9.64 2.76
C VAL A 94 7.93 10.06 1.84
N TYR A 95 6.98 10.82 2.35
CA TYR A 95 5.82 11.29 1.59
C TYR A 95 5.18 12.52 2.24
N GLN A 96 4.35 13.22 1.48
CA GLN A 96 3.51 14.30 2.01
C GLN A 96 2.09 13.77 2.25
N GLY A 97 1.40 14.28 3.27
CA GLY A 97 0.09 13.75 3.68
C GLY A 97 -1.03 13.94 2.67
N ASP A 98 -0.91 14.90 1.78
CA ASP A 98 -1.90 15.16 0.73
C ASP A 98 -1.91 14.15 -0.43
N ILE A 99 -1.03 13.14 -0.41
CA ILE A 99 -1.05 12.05 -1.42
C ILE A 99 -2.37 11.27 -1.45
N ILE A 100 -3.20 11.37 -0.40
CA ILE A 100 -4.52 10.75 -0.32
C ILE A 100 -5.67 11.72 -0.65
N ALA A 101 -5.37 12.99 -0.94
CA ALA A 101 -6.39 14.03 -1.14
C ALA A 101 -7.43 13.64 -2.21
N THR A 102 -7.01 12.94 -3.27
CA THR A 102 -7.91 12.47 -4.33
C THR A 102 -8.92 11.40 -3.89
N LEU A 103 -8.73 10.82 -2.71
CA LEU A 103 -9.63 9.81 -2.14
C LEU A 103 -10.62 10.41 -1.14
N GLN A 104 -10.36 11.62 -0.64
CA GLN A 104 -11.18 12.28 0.36
C GLN A 104 -12.48 12.84 -0.24
N HIS A 105 -13.55 12.80 0.53
CA HIS A 105 -14.79 13.50 0.18
C HIS A 105 -14.66 14.99 0.51
N HIS A 106 -14.15 15.30 1.69
CA HIS A 106 -13.85 16.66 2.09
C HIS A 106 -12.35 16.92 1.93
N LEU A 107 -11.98 17.83 1.03
CA LEU A 107 -10.60 18.22 0.82
C LEU A 107 -10.06 18.87 2.11
N SER A 108 -9.38 18.08 2.91
CA SER A 108 -8.55 18.59 4.00
C SER A 108 -7.12 18.69 3.52
N SER A 109 -6.49 19.83 3.75
CA SER A 109 -5.07 19.99 3.47
C SER A 109 -4.26 19.24 4.52
N ASN A 110 -3.26 18.48 4.08
CA ASN A 110 -2.26 17.88 4.96
C ASN A 110 -0.89 18.03 4.30
N ARG A 111 -0.20 19.11 4.63
CA ARG A 111 1.12 19.47 4.09
C ARG A 111 2.26 18.88 4.89
N VAL A 112 1.98 18.09 5.91
CA VAL A 112 2.97 17.40 6.71
C VAL A 112 3.83 16.48 5.83
N VAL A 113 5.15 16.59 5.98
CA VAL A 113 6.09 15.63 5.40
C VAL A 113 6.35 14.53 6.42
N TYR A 114 5.93 13.33 6.07
CA TYR A 114 6.15 12.13 6.87
C TYR A 114 7.50 11.51 6.53
N VAL A 115 8.31 11.30 7.54
CA VAL A 115 9.59 10.58 7.47
C VAL A 115 9.48 9.36 8.37
N GLU A 116 9.17 8.21 7.79
CA GLU A 116 9.16 6.96 8.51
C GLU A 116 10.52 6.25 8.35
N THR A 117 11.09 5.81 9.46
CA THR A 117 12.41 5.15 9.48
C THR A 117 12.47 4.04 10.52
N ASP A 118 13.55 3.26 10.51
CA ASP A 118 13.81 2.25 11.52
C ASP A 118 13.75 2.86 12.92
N ARG A 119 13.26 2.09 13.90
CA ARG A 119 13.06 2.55 15.27
C ARG A 119 14.33 3.15 15.89
N ASP A 120 15.47 2.52 15.63
CA ASP A 120 16.75 2.92 16.20
C ASP A 120 17.32 4.20 15.56
N SER A 121 16.91 4.52 14.34
CA SER A 121 17.32 5.71 13.60
C SER A 121 16.41 6.93 13.86
N ALA A 122 15.20 6.73 14.38
CA ALA A 122 14.16 7.77 14.42
C ALA A 122 14.59 9.02 15.22
N GLU A 123 15.23 8.86 16.38
CA GLU A 123 15.68 9.99 17.19
C GLU A 123 16.82 10.77 16.53
N THR A 124 17.76 10.07 15.91
CA THR A 124 18.88 10.71 15.20
C THR A 124 18.40 11.46 13.98
N VAL A 125 17.46 10.88 13.22
CA VAL A 125 16.81 11.54 12.09
C VAL A 125 15.99 12.76 12.52
N PHE A 126 15.28 12.67 13.64
CA PHE A 126 14.55 13.80 14.21
C PHE A 126 15.50 14.96 14.55
N ASN A 127 16.60 14.70 15.25
CA ASN A 127 17.57 15.72 15.60
C ASN A 127 18.20 16.34 14.34
N PHE A 128 18.60 15.54 13.38
CA PHE A 128 19.15 16.01 12.11
C PHE A 128 18.20 16.96 11.37
N LEU A 129 16.91 16.61 11.30
CA LEU A 129 15.92 17.47 10.65
C LEU A 129 15.66 18.75 11.45
N LYS A 130 15.67 18.68 12.77
CA LYS A 130 15.49 19.83 13.67
C LYS A 130 16.66 20.81 13.61
N ASP A 131 17.89 20.31 13.56
CA ASP A 131 19.09 21.12 13.41
C ASP A 131 19.13 21.88 12.08
N GLY A 132 18.41 21.38 11.06
CA GLY A 132 18.15 22.07 9.81
C GLY A 132 17.08 23.17 9.88
N ASN A 133 16.74 23.69 11.07
CA ASN A 133 15.69 24.70 11.30
C ASN A 133 14.31 24.34 10.73
N ARG A 134 13.95 23.05 10.79
CA ARG A 134 12.63 22.57 10.40
C ARG A 134 11.73 22.42 11.62
N ASP A 135 10.44 22.62 11.44
CA ASP A 135 9.45 22.30 12.47
C ASP A 135 9.19 20.78 12.43
N VAL A 136 9.74 20.06 13.41
CA VAL A 136 9.80 18.60 13.42
C VAL A 136 9.21 18.05 14.70
N TYR A 137 8.38 17.04 14.58
CA TYR A 137 7.77 16.31 15.70
C TYR A 137 8.16 14.83 15.62
N LEU A 138 8.62 14.29 16.76
CA LEU A 138 8.95 12.86 16.87
C LEU A 138 7.76 12.10 17.43
N ARG A 139 7.18 11.21 16.60
CA ARG A 139 6.04 10.36 17.00
C ARG A 139 4.93 11.14 17.71
N PRO A 140 4.41 12.22 17.10
CA PRO A 140 3.41 13.03 17.78
C PRO A 140 2.15 12.20 18.06
N ASP A 141 1.59 12.38 19.24
CA ASP A 141 0.28 11.83 19.58
C ASP A 141 -0.84 12.79 19.15
N LYS A 142 -2.09 12.34 19.29
CA LYS A 142 -3.27 13.12 18.90
C LYS A 142 -3.38 14.44 19.63
N ASP A 143 -3.05 14.48 20.93
CA ASP A 143 -3.16 15.70 21.74
C ASP A 143 -2.09 16.74 21.34
N MET A 144 -0.89 16.27 21.05
CA MET A 144 0.20 17.11 20.54
C MET A 144 -0.17 17.71 19.18
N ILE A 145 -0.69 16.89 18.26
CA ILE A 145 -1.10 17.37 16.93
C ILE A 145 -2.20 18.39 17.06
N TYR A 146 -3.25 18.09 17.82
CA TYR A 146 -4.41 18.97 17.95
C TYR A 146 -4.07 20.33 18.57
N ARG A 147 -3.14 20.37 19.52
CA ARG A 147 -2.82 21.60 20.26
C ARG A 147 -1.72 22.43 19.65
N TYR A 148 -0.76 21.83 18.95
CA TYR A 148 0.50 22.48 18.61
C TYR A 148 0.87 22.40 17.13
N VAL A 149 0.17 21.61 16.33
CA VAL A 149 0.53 21.40 14.94
C VAL A 149 -0.50 22.04 14.01
N ASP A 150 -0.04 22.92 13.16
CA ASP A 150 -0.80 23.39 12.01
C ASP A 150 -0.51 22.47 10.82
N MET A 151 -1.46 21.58 10.50
CA MET A 151 -1.36 20.60 9.41
C MET A 151 -1.30 21.23 8.01
N ASP A 152 -1.70 22.51 7.89
CA ASP A 152 -1.60 23.29 6.64
C ASP A 152 -0.22 23.90 6.46
N SER A 153 0.56 23.91 7.53
CA SER A 153 1.94 24.41 7.51
C SER A 153 2.92 23.31 7.12
N ARG A 154 4.13 23.74 6.77
CA ARG A 154 5.24 22.85 6.45
C ARG A 154 5.87 22.30 7.73
N VAL A 155 5.37 21.17 8.20
CA VAL A 155 5.89 20.46 9.37
C VAL A 155 6.36 19.04 9.00
N PHE A 156 7.22 18.47 9.83
CA PHE A 156 7.78 17.13 9.61
C PHE A 156 7.40 16.21 10.77
N PHE A 157 6.87 15.03 10.43
CA PHE A 157 6.63 13.97 11.41
C PHE A 157 7.64 12.84 11.20
N VAL A 158 8.50 12.62 12.19
CA VAL A 158 9.39 11.46 12.20
C VAL A 158 8.70 10.34 12.96
N LYS A 159 8.50 9.20 12.29
CA LYS A 159 7.76 8.05 12.80
C LYS A 159 8.56 6.76 12.62
N ASN A 160 8.19 5.72 13.36
CA ASN A 160 8.76 4.40 13.14
C ASN A 160 8.11 3.75 11.92
N LEU A 161 8.92 3.32 10.97
CA LEU A 161 8.46 2.48 9.87
C LEU A 161 8.07 1.11 10.42
N VAL A 162 6.82 0.75 10.24
CA VAL A 162 6.31 -0.55 10.69
C VAL A 162 6.97 -1.66 9.87
N SER A 163 7.42 -2.73 10.53
CA SER A 163 8.03 -3.86 9.85
C SER A 163 7.09 -4.46 8.80
N GLU A 164 7.65 -4.76 7.62
CA GLU A 164 6.89 -5.25 6.44
C GLU A 164 5.78 -4.31 5.95
N ALA A 165 5.86 -3.01 6.30
CA ALA A 165 4.98 -2.03 5.68
C ALA A 165 5.12 -2.09 4.16
N PRO A 166 4.01 -2.16 3.41
CA PRO A 166 4.09 -2.27 1.97
C PRO A 166 4.48 -0.92 1.34
N LEU A 167 5.65 -0.89 0.74
CA LEU A 167 6.20 0.27 0.07
C LEU A 167 6.28 0.05 -1.44
N GLN A 168 6.31 1.15 -2.18
CA GLN A 168 6.60 1.21 -3.60
C GLN A 168 7.67 2.26 -3.86
N LYS A 169 8.41 2.11 -4.96
CA LYS A 169 9.39 3.10 -5.38
C LYS A 169 8.79 4.02 -6.45
N VAL A 170 8.87 5.30 -6.22
CA VAL A 170 8.54 6.34 -7.21
C VAL A 170 9.82 7.10 -7.51
N SER A 171 10.38 6.93 -8.69
CA SER A 171 11.70 7.47 -9.05
C SER A 171 12.76 7.18 -7.96
N ASP A 172 12.85 5.92 -7.52
CA ASP A 172 13.73 5.39 -6.47
C ASP A 172 13.45 5.85 -5.03
N VAL A 173 12.53 6.78 -4.79
CA VAL A 173 12.08 7.14 -3.44
C VAL A 173 11.09 6.10 -2.92
N PRO A 174 11.35 5.46 -1.76
CA PRO A 174 10.37 4.59 -1.12
C PRO A 174 9.21 5.39 -0.57
N MET A 175 8.02 5.14 -1.10
CA MET A 175 6.76 5.78 -0.71
C MET A 175 5.72 4.72 -0.33
N PRO A 176 4.66 5.08 0.41
CA PRO A 176 3.65 4.11 0.80
C PRO A 176 2.86 3.60 -0.41
N THR A 177 2.45 2.33 -0.38
CA THR A 177 1.40 1.85 -1.27
C THR A 177 0.03 2.28 -0.78
N LEU A 178 -0.99 2.17 -1.63
CA LEU A 178 -2.37 2.46 -1.24
C LEU A 178 -2.82 1.61 -0.04
N GLU A 179 -2.44 0.33 -0.01
CA GLU A 179 -2.79 -0.57 1.07
C GLU A 179 -2.19 -0.15 2.41
N LYS A 180 -0.95 0.41 2.41
CA LYS A 180 -0.36 0.98 3.61
C LYS A 180 -1.18 2.18 4.10
N LEU A 181 -1.47 3.11 3.20
CA LEU A 181 -2.24 4.32 3.54
C LEU A 181 -3.61 3.99 4.12
N LEU A 182 -4.35 3.06 3.49
CA LEU A 182 -5.68 2.65 3.97
C LEU A 182 -5.66 2.08 5.39
N VAL A 183 -4.61 1.33 5.76
CA VAL A 183 -4.46 0.80 7.12
C VAL A 183 -4.03 1.90 8.09
N ASP A 184 -3.09 2.76 7.70
CA ASP A 184 -2.54 3.79 8.58
C ASP A 184 -3.58 4.87 8.91
N ILE A 185 -4.47 5.22 7.97
CA ILE A 185 -5.61 6.13 8.21
C ILE A 185 -6.46 5.65 9.40
N LEU A 186 -6.66 4.36 9.55
CA LEU A 186 -7.44 3.80 10.65
C LEU A 186 -6.66 3.72 11.97
N ARG A 187 -5.34 3.73 11.94
CA ARG A 187 -4.49 3.40 13.10
C ARG A 187 -3.62 4.53 13.62
N ASP A 188 -3.22 5.45 12.74
CA ASP A 188 -2.30 6.49 13.13
C ASP A 188 -3.04 7.72 13.66
N ALA A 189 -2.53 8.26 14.76
CA ALA A 189 -3.10 9.42 15.43
C ALA A 189 -3.12 10.67 14.53
N ASP A 190 -2.15 10.76 13.63
CA ASP A 190 -1.97 11.86 12.70
C ASP A 190 -3.02 11.89 11.56
N PHE A 191 -3.78 10.81 11.40
CA PHE A 191 -4.92 10.75 10.48
C PHE A 191 -6.28 10.80 11.20
N PHE A 192 -6.32 11.28 12.46
CA PHE A 192 -7.56 11.31 13.25
C PHE A 192 -8.72 12.05 12.57
N TYR A 193 -8.43 13.05 11.76
CA TYR A 193 -9.41 13.83 11.00
C TYR A 193 -10.02 13.07 9.82
N LEU A 194 -9.44 11.94 9.42
CA LEU A 194 -9.93 11.05 8.37
C LEU A 194 -10.65 9.81 8.91
N GLN A 195 -10.78 9.68 10.22
CA GLN A 195 -11.46 8.54 10.84
C GLN A 195 -12.98 8.71 10.82
N GLY A 196 -13.71 7.63 11.06
CA GLY A 196 -15.17 7.62 11.00
C GLY A 196 -15.71 7.56 9.57
N SER A 197 -16.73 8.35 9.24
CA SER A 197 -17.37 8.34 7.92
C SER A 197 -16.43 8.70 6.77
N GLU A 198 -15.44 9.55 7.01
CA GLU A 198 -14.46 9.91 5.98
C GLU A 198 -13.59 8.72 5.57
N SER A 199 -13.21 7.87 6.53
CA SER A 199 -12.45 6.65 6.20
C SER A 199 -13.25 5.70 5.31
N GLU A 200 -14.57 5.56 5.51
CA GLU A 200 -15.42 4.73 4.66
C GLU A 200 -15.44 5.27 3.21
N HIS A 201 -15.57 6.59 3.02
CA HIS A 201 -15.50 7.22 1.71
C HIS A 201 -14.13 7.03 1.04
N ILE A 202 -13.05 7.13 1.82
CA ILE A 202 -11.69 6.88 1.30
C ILE A 202 -11.56 5.44 0.82
N PHE A 203 -12.08 4.46 1.59
CA PHE A 203 -12.09 3.06 1.17
C PHE A 203 -12.93 2.85 -0.09
N GLU A 204 -14.13 3.41 -0.15
CA GLU A 204 -15.00 3.33 -1.32
C GLU A 204 -14.29 3.89 -2.58
N ASN A 205 -13.74 5.08 -2.49
CA ASN A 205 -13.01 5.72 -3.59
C ASN A 205 -11.77 4.94 -3.98
N ALA A 206 -10.99 4.44 -3.01
CA ALA A 206 -9.81 3.63 -3.26
C ALA A 206 -10.16 2.36 -4.05
N PHE A 207 -11.21 1.64 -3.63
CA PHE A 207 -11.66 0.43 -4.32
C PHE A 207 -12.37 0.71 -5.65
N ASN A 208 -12.95 1.88 -5.84
CA ASN A 208 -13.57 2.26 -7.11
C ASN A 208 -12.53 2.69 -8.16
N LEU A 209 -11.53 3.46 -7.76
CA LEU A 209 -10.57 4.09 -8.67
C LEU A 209 -9.33 3.23 -8.93
N TYR A 210 -8.88 2.47 -7.93
CA TYR A 210 -7.59 1.80 -7.97
C TYR A 210 -7.67 0.28 -7.79
N ALA A 211 -6.63 -0.39 -8.29
CA ALA A 211 -6.41 -1.82 -8.08
C ALA A 211 -5.80 -2.07 -6.70
N VAL A 212 -6.66 -2.29 -5.69
CA VAL A 212 -6.22 -2.59 -4.32
C VAL A 212 -5.84 -4.07 -4.20
N ASN A 213 -4.61 -4.36 -3.79
CA ASN A 213 -4.15 -5.72 -3.52
C ASN A 213 -4.63 -6.18 -2.13
N ARG A 214 -5.72 -6.95 -2.09
CA ARG A 214 -6.33 -7.43 -0.84
C ARG A 214 -5.39 -8.26 0.03
N ASN A 215 -4.54 -9.09 -0.57
CA ASN A 215 -3.59 -9.92 0.19
C ASN A 215 -2.58 -9.03 0.93
N ARG A 216 -2.07 -8.00 0.25
CA ARG A 216 -1.17 -7.00 0.82
C ARG A 216 -1.87 -6.19 1.92
N LEU A 217 -3.09 -5.72 1.64
CA LEU A 217 -3.93 -4.98 2.59
C LEU A 217 -4.14 -5.77 3.88
N PHE A 218 -4.66 -7.00 3.79
CA PHE A 218 -4.96 -7.81 4.97
C PHE A 218 -3.73 -8.30 5.73
N ARG A 219 -2.61 -8.54 5.03
CA ARG A 219 -1.34 -8.88 5.69
C ARG A 219 -0.85 -7.71 6.55
N TYR A 220 -0.85 -6.50 6.00
CA TYR A 220 -0.43 -5.32 6.75
C TYR A 220 -1.46 -4.94 7.82
N ALA A 221 -2.76 -5.04 7.55
CA ALA A 221 -3.82 -4.84 8.53
C ALA A 221 -3.70 -5.79 9.73
N GLY A 222 -3.31 -7.04 9.50
CA GLY A 222 -3.03 -8.01 10.58
C GLY A 222 -1.91 -7.53 11.51
N ARG A 223 -0.82 -6.99 10.97
CA ARG A 223 0.28 -6.41 11.76
C ARG A 223 -0.15 -5.18 12.56
N ARG A 224 -1.06 -4.40 12.02
CA ARG A 224 -1.58 -3.17 12.62
C ARG A 224 -2.82 -3.39 13.47
N LYS A 225 -3.29 -4.64 13.63
CA LYS A 225 -4.54 -4.99 14.34
C LYS A 225 -5.77 -4.25 13.80
N ALA A 226 -5.81 -4.02 12.49
CA ALA A 226 -6.89 -3.30 11.79
C ALA A 226 -7.77 -4.24 10.95
N LYS A 227 -7.51 -5.56 10.95
CA LYS A 227 -8.14 -6.49 10.01
C LYS A 227 -9.65 -6.56 10.14
N GLU A 228 -10.15 -6.65 11.38
CA GLU A 228 -11.60 -6.77 11.65
C GLU A 228 -12.34 -5.48 11.24
N GLU A 229 -11.75 -4.33 11.52
CA GLU A 229 -12.32 -3.03 11.14
C GLU A 229 -12.40 -2.86 9.62
N ILE A 230 -11.33 -3.24 8.89
CA ILE A 230 -11.34 -3.21 7.43
C ILE A 230 -12.38 -4.16 6.86
N LEU A 231 -12.53 -5.37 7.43
CA LEU A 231 -13.56 -6.30 7.00
C LEU A 231 -14.96 -5.69 7.17
N SER A 232 -15.24 -5.06 8.32
CA SER A 232 -16.51 -4.38 8.59
C SER A 232 -16.77 -3.24 7.58
N ILE A 233 -15.77 -2.41 7.29
CA ILE A 233 -15.88 -1.34 6.29
C ILE A 233 -16.22 -1.93 4.90
N LEU A 234 -15.50 -2.97 4.48
CA LEU A 234 -15.73 -3.58 3.16
C LEU A 234 -17.09 -4.26 3.05
N GLU A 235 -17.60 -4.84 4.14
CA GLU A 235 -18.95 -5.41 4.21
C GLU A 235 -20.02 -4.32 4.10
N ASN A 236 -19.89 -3.23 4.84
CA ASN A 236 -20.81 -2.08 4.81
C ASN A 236 -20.87 -1.46 3.40
N LEU A 237 -19.76 -1.38 2.71
CA LEU A 237 -19.66 -0.86 1.34
C LEU A 237 -20.08 -1.86 0.27
N ASN A 238 -20.56 -3.07 0.64
CA ASN A 238 -20.88 -4.16 -0.30
C ASN A 238 -19.71 -4.49 -1.28
N ILE A 239 -18.49 -4.20 -0.90
CA ILE A 239 -17.30 -4.52 -1.67
C ILE A 239 -17.03 -6.01 -1.47
N LYS A 240 -17.56 -6.87 -2.38
CA LYS A 240 -17.51 -8.33 -2.29
C LYS A 240 -16.13 -8.82 -1.88
N SER A 241 -16.06 -9.43 -0.70
CA SER A 241 -14.88 -10.19 -0.29
C SER A 241 -14.82 -11.45 -1.18
N VAL A 242 -13.88 -11.51 -2.11
CA VAL A 242 -13.56 -12.76 -2.77
C VAL A 242 -13.02 -13.69 -1.69
N SER A 243 -13.92 -14.53 -1.21
CA SER A 243 -13.79 -15.75 -0.41
C SER A 243 -12.46 -16.00 0.34
N TYR A 244 -12.47 -15.67 1.63
CA TYR A 244 -11.55 -16.23 2.64
C TYR A 244 -12.15 -17.48 3.33
N THR A 245 -12.86 -18.32 2.59
CA THR A 245 -13.57 -19.51 3.14
C THR A 245 -12.67 -20.71 3.43
N HIS A 246 -11.35 -20.64 3.29
CA HIS A 246 -10.47 -21.81 3.45
C HIS A 246 -9.46 -21.80 4.60
N LEU A 247 -9.54 -20.88 5.55
CA LEU A 247 -8.62 -20.90 6.71
C LEU A 247 -9.25 -21.37 8.04
N ARG A 248 -10.55 -21.71 8.07
CA ARG A 248 -11.22 -22.25 9.28
C ARG A 248 -11.38 -23.78 9.32
N ALA A 249 -10.94 -24.51 8.32
CA ALA A 249 -11.20 -25.96 8.24
C ALA A 249 -10.10 -26.85 8.83
N HIS A 250 -9.05 -26.32 9.43
CA HIS A 250 -7.94 -27.11 9.98
C HIS A 250 -7.71 -27.03 11.50
N GLU A 251 -8.57 -26.37 12.27
CA GLU A 251 -8.42 -26.28 13.74
C GLU A 251 -9.42 -27.13 14.54
N THR A 252 -10.27 -27.91 13.92
CA THR A 252 -11.15 -28.84 14.63
C THR A 252 -10.89 -30.28 14.17
N GLY A 253 -9.88 -30.89 14.76
CA GLY A 253 -9.56 -32.29 14.48
C GLY A 253 -8.35 -32.83 15.19
N ARG A 254 -8.28 -32.69 16.52
CA ARG A 254 -7.54 -33.60 17.43
C ARG A 254 -8.13 -33.51 18.83
N ASN A 255 -9.02 -34.39 19.09
CA ASN A 255 -9.17 -35.06 20.38
C ASN A 255 -8.96 -36.55 20.14
#